data_f36b61fd1150d6aec783d3061426d176
#
_entry.id   f36b61fd1150d6aec783d3061426d176
#
_cell.length_a   1.000
_cell.length_b   1.000
_cell.length_c   1.000
_cell.angle_alpha   90.00
_cell.angle_beta   90.00
_cell.angle_gamma   90.00
#
_symmetry.space_group_name_H-M   'P 1'
#
loop_
_entity.id
_entity.type
_entity.pdbx_description
1 polymer ?
#
loop_
_entity_poly.entity_id
_entity_poly.type
_entity_poly.pdbx_seq_one_letter_code
_entity_poly.pdbx_strand_id
1 'polypeptide(L)'
;SSDVCSSDLVLPLCLGEGTKFSQYLLEADKRYLATFKLGVATTTGDAEGEIMATAEVPSLELDEIDTVLNQFRGKIEQTPSMYSALKVNGQPLYKLARQGIEVERKSREVTILRYDVLEYENDLLKVDIECTKGTYVRSLAEDLGKVLGCGAHVAELRRIKSGPYEVAASVTIAELEKMKEEGGLAPLDALLLPVESSIADWPAINLTELTAGYFKQ
;
A
#
# COMPACT_ATOMS: atom_id res chain seq x y z
N SER A 1 -10.83 17.21 -15.92
CA SER A 1 -10.16 15.97 -15.56
C SER A 1 -10.56 15.63 -14.14
N SER A 2 -11.32 14.60 -14.00
CA SER A 2 -11.72 14.05 -12.72
C SER A 2 -10.60 13.14 -12.25
N ASP A 3 -9.87 13.54 -11.23
CA ASP A 3 -8.96 12.68 -10.52
C ASP A 3 -9.79 11.71 -9.69
N VAL A 4 -10.05 10.54 -10.26
CA VAL A 4 -11.05 9.60 -9.74
C VAL A 4 -10.48 8.65 -8.70
N CYS A 5 -9.19 8.55 -8.54
CA CYS A 5 -8.55 7.89 -7.40
C CYS A 5 -7.21 8.58 -7.13
N SER A 6 -7.20 9.46 -6.15
CA SER A 6 -5.95 10.06 -5.68
C SER A 6 -5.17 9.02 -4.91
N SER A 7 -4.25 8.32 -5.56
CA SER A 7 -3.30 7.44 -4.89
C SER A 7 -1.95 8.13 -4.75
N ASP A 8 -1.75 8.80 -3.63
CA ASP A 8 -0.48 9.35 -3.21
C ASP A 8 0.34 8.25 -2.53
N LEU A 9 1.43 7.84 -3.16
CA LEU A 9 2.22 6.71 -2.64
C LEU A 9 3.66 7.13 -2.38
N VAL A 10 4.12 7.08 -1.13
CA VAL A 10 5.56 7.07 -0.84
C VAL A 10 6.20 5.95 -1.65
N LEU A 11 7.15 6.31 -2.50
CA LEU A 11 7.84 5.38 -3.38
C LEU A 11 9.36 5.53 -3.22
N PRO A 12 10.05 4.56 -2.59
CA PRO A 12 11.50 4.53 -2.58
C PRO A 12 12.05 4.32 -3.99
N LEU A 13 12.94 5.21 -4.44
CA LEU A 13 13.67 5.09 -5.71
C LEU A 13 15.08 4.62 -5.40
N CYS A 14 15.45 3.44 -5.88
CA CYS A 14 16.78 2.88 -5.69
C CYS A 14 17.64 3.19 -6.91
N LEU A 15 18.80 3.83 -6.67
CA LEU A 15 19.75 4.22 -7.70
C LEU A 15 21.10 3.50 -7.49
N GLY A 16 21.83 3.21 -8.58
CA GLY A 16 23.14 2.58 -8.52
C GLY A 16 23.15 1.29 -7.70
N GLU A 17 24.07 1.17 -6.75
CA GLU A 17 24.21 0.03 -5.84
C GLU A 17 22.96 -0.20 -4.95
N GLY A 18 22.18 0.86 -4.67
CA GLY A 18 20.92 0.76 -3.93
C GLY A 18 19.91 -0.17 -4.59
N THR A 19 19.99 -0.38 -5.91
CA THR A 19 19.10 -1.31 -6.62
C THR A 19 19.23 -2.75 -6.13
N LYS A 20 20.38 -3.15 -5.61
CA LYS A 20 20.61 -4.48 -5.01
C LYS A 20 19.79 -4.69 -3.74
N PHE A 21 19.41 -3.61 -3.07
CA PHE A 21 18.62 -3.62 -1.82
C PHE A 21 17.12 -3.46 -2.07
N SER A 22 16.68 -3.16 -3.29
CA SER A 22 15.27 -2.94 -3.61
C SER A 22 14.36 -4.13 -3.22
N GLN A 23 14.88 -5.36 -3.25
CA GLN A 23 14.14 -6.56 -2.83
C GLN A 23 13.69 -6.48 -1.37
N TYR A 24 14.51 -5.91 -0.47
CA TYR A 24 14.14 -5.78 0.95
C TYR A 24 13.01 -4.76 1.14
N LEU A 25 13.00 -3.70 0.35
CA LEU A 25 11.92 -2.72 0.35
C LEU A 25 10.62 -3.30 -0.23
N LEU A 26 10.70 -4.21 -1.19
CA LEU A 26 9.52 -4.94 -1.68
C LEU A 26 8.91 -5.83 -0.59
N GLU A 27 9.78 -6.45 0.22
CA GLU A 27 9.38 -7.35 1.32
C GLU A 27 8.90 -6.60 2.58
N ALA A 28 9.27 -5.33 2.73
CA ALA A 28 8.98 -4.53 3.92
C ALA A 28 7.48 -4.28 4.11
N ASP A 29 7.09 -3.96 5.34
CA ASP A 29 5.72 -3.56 5.67
C ASP A 29 5.37 -2.20 5.09
N LYS A 30 4.08 -1.95 4.89
CA LYS A 30 3.54 -0.70 4.35
C LYS A 30 2.44 -0.18 5.23
N ARG A 31 2.31 1.16 5.31
CA ARG A 31 1.21 1.81 6.02
C ARG A 31 0.47 2.76 5.09
N TYR A 32 -0.85 2.71 5.19
CA TYR A 32 -1.77 3.43 4.33
C TYR A 32 -2.79 4.20 5.14
N LEU A 33 -3.11 5.40 4.68
CA LEU A 33 -4.38 6.05 4.98
C LEU A 33 -5.30 5.77 3.80
N ALA A 34 -6.48 5.23 4.07
CA ALA A 34 -7.45 4.91 3.05
C ALA A 34 -8.83 5.47 3.43
N THR A 35 -9.59 5.89 2.42
CA THR A 35 -11.01 6.23 2.56
C THR A 35 -11.81 5.17 1.79
N PHE A 36 -12.67 4.45 2.49
CA PHE A 36 -13.61 3.51 1.89
C PHE A 36 -14.97 4.16 1.73
N LYS A 37 -15.57 4.05 0.54
CA LYS A 37 -16.97 4.39 0.33
C LYS A 37 -17.80 3.14 0.54
N LEU A 38 -18.63 3.15 1.59
CA LEU A 38 -19.61 2.11 1.86
C LEU A 38 -20.84 2.28 0.98
N GLY A 39 -21.59 1.21 0.78
CA GLY A 39 -22.83 1.22 0.01
C GLY A 39 -22.64 1.10 -1.50
N VAL A 40 -21.40 1.06 -2.01
CA VAL A 40 -21.12 0.99 -3.45
C VAL A 40 -20.00 0.00 -3.71
N ALA A 41 -20.27 -1.03 -4.49
CA ALA A 41 -19.29 -1.99 -4.99
C ALA A 41 -18.91 -1.66 -6.44
N THR A 42 -17.62 -1.71 -6.78
CA THR A 42 -17.12 -1.46 -8.13
C THR A 42 -16.36 -2.66 -8.71
N THR A 43 -16.20 -2.68 -10.02
CA THR A 43 -15.52 -3.79 -10.73
C THR A 43 -14.06 -3.95 -10.34
N THR A 44 -13.37 -2.87 -10.00
CA THR A 44 -11.94 -2.87 -9.65
C THR A 44 -11.68 -2.84 -8.14
N GLY A 45 -12.72 -2.63 -7.32
CA GLY A 45 -12.61 -2.44 -5.88
C GLY A 45 -12.07 -1.05 -5.48
N ASP A 46 -12.01 -0.12 -6.45
CA ASP A 46 -11.64 1.28 -6.27
C ASP A 46 -12.56 2.21 -7.08
N ALA A 47 -12.37 3.52 -6.95
CA ALA A 47 -13.23 4.52 -7.59
C ALA A 47 -13.06 4.61 -9.12
N GLU A 48 -12.07 3.94 -9.72
CA GLU A 48 -11.89 3.88 -11.18
C GLU A 48 -12.78 2.82 -11.84
N GLY A 49 -13.32 1.88 -11.04
CA GLY A 49 -14.19 0.81 -11.53
C GLY A 49 -15.61 1.27 -11.82
N GLU A 50 -16.29 0.56 -12.74
CA GLU A 50 -17.72 0.72 -12.94
C GLU A 50 -18.50 0.23 -11.71
N ILE A 51 -19.60 0.91 -11.38
CA ILE A 51 -20.47 0.51 -10.27
C ILE A 51 -21.14 -0.82 -10.63
N MET A 52 -20.94 -1.83 -9.81
CA MET A 52 -21.54 -3.15 -9.94
C MET A 52 -22.84 -3.29 -9.13
N ALA A 53 -22.84 -2.69 -7.94
CA ALA A 53 -23.99 -2.76 -7.03
C ALA A 53 -24.00 -1.55 -6.10
N THR A 54 -25.18 -1.16 -5.69
CA THR A 54 -25.42 -0.17 -4.64
C THR A 54 -26.38 -0.76 -3.62
N ALA A 55 -26.16 -0.48 -2.35
CA ALA A 55 -27.05 -0.87 -1.26
C ALA A 55 -27.08 0.22 -0.19
N GLU A 56 -28.14 0.24 0.59
CA GLU A 56 -28.26 1.12 1.74
C GLU A 56 -27.21 0.72 2.79
N VAL A 57 -26.48 1.71 3.32
CA VAL A 57 -25.52 1.47 4.39
C VAL A 57 -26.30 1.38 5.71
N PRO A 58 -26.09 0.31 6.49
CA PRO A 58 -26.74 0.20 7.79
C PRO A 58 -26.32 1.35 8.70
N SER A 59 -27.17 1.74 9.64
CA SER A 59 -26.76 2.70 10.68
C SER A 59 -25.64 2.08 11.51
N LEU A 60 -24.47 2.71 11.50
CA LEU A 60 -23.27 2.20 12.15
C LEU A 60 -22.69 3.26 13.08
N GLU A 61 -22.36 2.83 14.30
CA GLU A 61 -21.54 3.62 15.21
C GLU A 61 -20.06 3.23 15.08
N LEU A 62 -19.15 4.13 15.46
CA LEU A 62 -17.70 3.88 15.33
C LEU A 62 -17.24 2.60 16.04
N ASP A 63 -17.78 2.31 17.22
CA ASP A 63 -17.44 1.12 18.01
C ASP A 63 -17.92 -0.17 17.33
N GLU A 64 -19.04 -0.13 16.61
CA GLU A 64 -19.54 -1.26 15.84
C GLU A 64 -18.63 -1.54 14.64
N ILE A 65 -18.20 -0.48 13.93
CA ILE A 65 -17.25 -0.60 12.83
C ILE A 65 -15.93 -1.19 13.35
N ASP A 66 -15.38 -0.67 14.46
CA ASP A 66 -14.14 -1.17 15.03
C ASP A 66 -14.24 -2.64 15.45
N THR A 67 -15.39 -3.04 15.99
CA THR A 67 -15.67 -4.45 16.30
C THR A 67 -15.64 -5.33 15.05
N VAL A 68 -16.21 -4.86 13.95
CA VAL A 68 -16.14 -5.59 12.65
C VAL A 68 -14.71 -5.65 12.15
N LEU A 69 -13.92 -4.57 12.27
CA LEU A 69 -12.52 -4.54 11.83
C LEU A 69 -11.62 -5.52 12.59
N ASN A 70 -12.00 -5.92 13.82
CA ASN A 70 -11.23 -6.93 14.58
C ASN A 70 -11.07 -8.26 13.83
N GLN A 71 -12.02 -8.61 12.93
CA GLN A 71 -11.94 -9.83 12.11
C GLN A 71 -10.81 -9.78 11.08
N PHE A 72 -10.37 -8.58 10.74
CA PHE A 72 -9.35 -8.35 9.72
C PHE A 72 -7.98 -8.00 10.33
N ARG A 73 -7.86 -7.93 11.66
CA ARG A 73 -6.58 -7.71 12.35
C ARG A 73 -5.81 -9.01 12.52
N GLY A 74 -4.48 -8.93 12.48
CA GLY A 74 -3.62 -10.10 12.58
C GLY A 74 -3.51 -10.86 11.26
N LYS A 75 -3.35 -12.18 11.34
CA LYS A 75 -3.23 -13.06 10.16
C LYS A 75 -4.58 -13.31 9.52
N ILE A 76 -4.68 -13.00 8.24
CA ILE A 76 -5.87 -13.23 7.43
C ILE A 76 -5.51 -13.89 6.10
N GLU A 77 -6.45 -14.60 5.53
CA GLU A 77 -6.35 -15.05 4.14
C GLU A 77 -7.00 -14.05 3.20
N GLN A 78 -6.28 -13.65 2.17
CA GLN A 78 -6.78 -12.71 1.18
C GLN A 78 -6.64 -13.27 -0.24
N THR A 79 -7.72 -13.27 -1.00
CA THR A 79 -7.70 -13.58 -2.43
C THR A 79 -7.42 -12.29 -3.21
N PRO A 80 -6.32 -12.24 -3.97
CA PRO A 80 -5.98 -11.05 -4.76
C PRO A 80 -7.06 -10.71 -5.77
N SER A 81 -7.30 -9.40 -5.98
CA SER A 81 -8.20 -8.93 -7.04
C SER A 81 -7.70 -9.35 -8.42
N MET A 82 -8.64 -9.58 -9.36
CA MET A 82 -8.31 -9.74 -10.79
C MET A 82 -7.61 -8.52 -11.37
N TYR A 83 -7.85 -7.33 -10.82
CA TYR A 83 -7.20 -6.07 -11.22
C TYR A 83 -5.85 -5.85 -10.52
N SER A 84 -5.06 -6.91 -10.37
CA SER A 84 -3.73 -6.86 -9.76
C SER A 84 -2.62 -7.11 -10.78
N ALA A 85 -1.38 -6.72 -10.41
CA ALA A 85 -0.19 -6.97 -11.22
C ALA A 85 0.37 -8.39 -11.09
N LEU A 86 -0.27 -9.26 -10.30
CA LEU A 86 0.11 -10.67 -10.19
C LEU A 86 0.03 -11.33 -11.56
N LYS A 87 0.99 -12.20 -11.83
CA LYS A 87 1.07 -12.93 -13.11
C LYS A 87 0.56 -14.35 -12.95
N VAL A 88 -0.29 -14.78 -13.87
CA VAL A 88 -0.69 -16.17 -14.07
C VAL A 88 -0.25 -16.55 -15.47
N ASN A 89 0.52 -17.63 -15.61
CA ASN A 89 1.10 -18.08 -16.89
C ASN A 89 1.86 -16.95 -17.64
N GLY A 90 2.58 -16.10 -16.89
CA GLY A 90 3.37 -15.00 -17.45
C GLY A 90 2.57 -13.73 -17.78
N GLN A 91 1.24 -13.74 -17.70
CA GLN A 91 0.39 -12.58 -17.98
C GLN A 91 -0.15 -11.96 -16.68
N PRO A 92 -0.09 -10.61 -16.53
CA PRO A 92 -0.69 -9.93 -15.38
C PRO A 92 -2.21 -10.13 -15.32
N LEU A 93 -2.76 -10.33 -14.12
CA LEU A 93 -4.19 -10.55 -13.90
C LEU A 93 -5.05 -9.40 -14.46
N TYR A 94 -4.62 -8.15 -14.29
CA TYR A 94 -5.38 -6.99 -14.79
C TYR A 94 -5.55 -7.01 -16.32
N LYS A 95 -4.61 -7.60 -17.07
CA LYS A 95 -4.75 -7.75 -18.53
C LYS A 95 -5.78 -8.80 -18.89
N LEU A 96 -5.85 -9.89 -18.14
CA LEU A 96 -6.85 -10.94 -18.31
C LEU A 96 -8.25 -10.41 -17.95
N ALA A 97 -8.34 -9.67 -16.83
CA ALA A 97 -9.59 -9.04 -16.39
C ALA A 97 -10.17 -8.10 -17.47
N ARG A 98 -9.34 -7.26 -18.11
CA ARG A 98 -9.76 -6.38 -19.21
C ARG A 98 -10.23 -7.13 -20.46
N GLN A 99 -9.86 -8.39 -20.61
CA GLN A 99 -10.32 -9.27 -21.69
C GLN A 99 -11.57 -10.09 -21.30
N GLY A 100 -12.11 -9.86 -20.10
CA GLY A 100 -13.24 -10.64 -19.56
C GLY A 100 -12.86 -12.06 -19.16
N ILE A 101 -11.55 -12.37 -19.04
CA ILE A 101 -11.08 -13.70 -18.67
C ILE A 101 -10.90 -13.72 -17.15
N GLU A 102 -11.69 -14.58 -16.50
CA GLU A 102 -11.54 -14.86 -15.08
C GLU A 102 -10.67 -16.11 -14.88
N VAL A 103 -9.71 -16.03 -13.93
CA VAL A 103 -8.84 -17.16 -13.59
C VAL A 103 -8.90 -17.42 -12.09
N GLU A 104 -8.72 -18.68 -11.72
CA GLU A 104 -8.64 -19.07 -10.32
C GLU A 104 -7.41 -18.41 -9.67
N ARG A 105 -7.65 -17.81 -8.50
CA ARG A 105 -6.62 -17.12 -7.71
C ARG A 105 -6.47 -17.82 -6.38
N LYS A 106 -5.25 -18.18 -6.05
CA LYS A 106 -4.94 -18.76 -4.74
C LYS A 106 -4.96 -17.67 -3.67
N SER A 107 -5.69 -17.95 -2.59
CA SER A 107 -5.59 -17.14 -1.37
C SER A 107 -4.18 -17.22 -0.81
N ARG A 108 -3.78 -16.17 -0.13
CA ARG A 108 -2.48 -16.08 0.56
C ARG A 108 -2.65 -15.47 1.94
N GLU A 109 -1.85 -15.94 2.86
CA GLU A 109 -1.77 -15.36 4.20
C GLU A 109 -1.08 -13.99 4.11
N VAL A 110 -1.70 -12.98 4.70
CA VAL A 110 -1.13 -11.66 4.95
C VAL A 110 -1.38 -11.29 6.40
N THR A 111 -0.60 -10.36 6.94
CA THR A 111 -0.80 -9.90 8.32
C THR A 111 -1.16 -8.42 8.31
N ILE A 112 -2.24 -8.09 8.97
CA ILE A 112 -2.67 -6.73 9.23
C ILE A 112 -2.20 -6.35 10.63
N LEU A 113 -1.17 -5.51 10.70
CA LEU A 113 -0.51 -5.09 11.94
C LEU A 113 -1.32 -4.00 12.64
N ARG A 114 -2.01 -3.16 11.86
CA ARG A 114 -2.88 -2.08 12.30
C ARG A 114 -4.08 -1.98 11.37
N TYR A 115 -5.25 -1.72 11.92
CA TYR A 115 -6.45 -1.40 11.18
C TYR A 115 -7.35 -0.57 12.09
N ASP A 116 -7.15 0.74 12.11
CA ASP A 116 -7.83 1.66 13.03
C ASP A 116 -8.80 2.55 12.26
N VAL A 117 -9.98 2.77 12.84
CA VAL A 117 -10.92 3.78 12.33
C VAL A 117 -10.42 5.17 12.73
N LEU A 118 -10.32 6.08 11.77
CA LEU A 118 -9.98 7.47 12.01
C LEU A 118 -11.22 8.35 12.02
N GLU A 119 -12.14 8.14 11.09
CA GLU A 119 -13.34 8.94 10.89
C GLU A 119 -14.40 8.14 10.13
N TYR A 120 -15.67 8.36 10.43
CA TYR A 120 -16.78 7.84 9.66
C TYR A 120 -17.86 8.91 9.52
N GLU A 121 -18.11 9.35 8.30
CA GLU A 121 -19.10 10.36 7.97
C GLU A 121 -19.61 10.17 6.53
N ASN A 122 -20.92 10.31 6.31
CA ASN A 122 -21.55 10.26 4.98
C ASN A 122 -21.16 8.99 4.16
N ASP A 123 -21.13 7.83 4.81
CA ASP A 123 -20.72 6.54 4.26
C ASP A 123 -19.24 6.49 3.80
N LEU A 124 -18.45 7.48 4.19
CA LEU A 124 -17.01 7.49 4.00
C LEU A 124 -16.31 7.09 5.30
N LEU A 125 -15.61 5.96 5.23
CA LEU A 125 -14.85 5.41 6.34
C LEU A 125 -13.36 5.63 6.10
N LYS A 126 -12.74 6.50 6.91
CA LYS A 126 -11.28 6.70 6.90
C LYS A 126 -10.60 5.76 7.87
N VAL A 127 -9.58 5.10 7.41
CA VAL A 127 -8.85 4.06 8.15
C VAL A 127 -7.34 4.23 8.02
N ASP A 128 -6.63 3.82 9.07
CA ASP A 128 -5.17 3.69 9.13
C ASP A 128 -4.82 2.20 9.12
N ILE A 129 -4.14 1.75 8.09
CA ILE A 129 -3.82 0.34 7.85
C ILE A 129 -2.32 0.16 7.77
N GLU A 130 -1.73 -0.67 8.66
CA GLU A 130 -0.35 -1.15 8.52
C GLU A 130 -0.39 -2.66 8.27
N CYS A 131 0.33 -3.11 7.24
CA CYS A 131 0.23 -4.49 6.79
C CYS A 131 1.52 -5.00 6.13
N THR A 132 1.67 -6.30 6.12
CA THR A 132 2.79 -6.98 5.45
C THR A 132 2.69 -6.88 3.93
N LYS A 133 3.80 -7.17 3.27
CA LYS A 133 3.85 -7.25 1.80
C LYS A 133 2.70 -8.06 1.23
N GLY A 134 2.29 -7.68 0.04
CA GLY A 134 1.29 -8.44 -0.71
C GLY A 134 -0.16 -8.22 -0.30
N THR A 135 -0.43 -7.44 0.74
CA THR A 135 -1.78 -7.05 1.11
C THR A 135 -2.38 -6.10 0.07
N TYR A 136 -3.63 -6.35 -0.30
CA TYR A 136 -4.43 -5.47 -1.14
C TYR A 136 -5.46 -4.71 -0.30
N VAL A 137 -5.29 -3.40 -0.21
CA VAL A 137 -6.24 -2.53 0.53
C VAL A 137 -7.64 -2.57 -0.11
N ARG A 138 -7.71 -2.73 -1.44
CA ARG A 138 -8.98 -2.90 -2.17
C ARG A 138 -9.75 -4.13 -1.70
N SER A 139 -9.07 -5.26 -1.54
CA SER A 139 -9.72 -6.47 -1.02
C SER A 139 -10.19 -6.29 0.42
N LEU A 140 -9.48 -5.51 1.26
CA LEU A 140 -9.95 -5.19 2.62
C LEU A 140 -11.26 -4.38 2.58
N ALA A 141 -11.36 -3.40 1.66
CA ALA A 141 -12.60 -2.62 1.49
C ALA A 141 -13.75 -3.50 1.01
N GLU A 142 -13.51 -4.33 -0.02
CA GLU A 142 -14.51 -5.27 -0.55
C GLU A 142 -14.99 -6.26 0.52
N ASP A 143 -14.09 -6.83 1.30
CA ASP A 143 -14.41 -7.82 2.33
C ASP A 143 -15.15 -7.17 3.51
N LEU A 144 -14.75 -5.96 3.92
CA LEU A 144 -15.50 -5.17 4.90
C LEU A 144 -16.93 -4.90 4.41
N GLY A 145 -17.08 -4.45 3.16
CA GLY A 145 -18.40 -4.18 2.56
C GLY A 145 -19.28 -5.43 2.49
N LYS A 146 -18.69 -6.62 2.26
CA LYS A 146 -19.43 -7.91 2.31
C LYS A 146 -19.90 -8.22 3.74
N VAL A 147 -19.04 -8.04 4.74
CA VAL A 147 -19.41 -8.31 6.15
C VAL A 147 -20.49 -7.35 6.63
N LEU A 148 -20.45 -6.08 6.22
CA LEU A 148 -21.48 -5.08 6.51
C LEU A 148 -22.75 -5.28 5.68
N GLY A 149 -22.71 -6.08 4.63
CA GLY A 149 -23.85 -6.37 3.74
C GLY A 149 -24.21 -5.27 2.74
N CYS A 150 -23.43 -4.17 2.69
CA CYS A 150 -23.73 -3.04 1.81
C CYS A 150 -22.76 -2.88 0.62
N GLY A 151 -21.66 -3.64 0.60
CA GLY A 151 -20.58 -3.43 -0.36
C GLY A 151 -19.73 -2.20 -0.03
N ALA A 152 -18.49 -2.16 -0.53
CA ALA A 152 -17.60 -1.03 -0.39
C ALA A 152 -16.51 -1.06 -1.46
N HIS A 153 -15.86 0.08 -1.69
CA HIS A 153 -14.66 0.21 -2.50
C HIS A 153 -13.72 1.28 -1.92
N VAL A 154 -12.48 1.28 -2.37
CA VAL A 154 -11.50 2.32 -2.01
C VAL A 154 -11.79 3.58 -2.81
N ALA A 155 -12.18 4.66 -2.13
CA ALA A 155 -12.36 5.99 -2.72
C ALA A 155 -11.04 6.76 -2.81
N GLU A 156 -10.22 6.68 -1.74
CA GLU A 156 -8.90 7.33 -1.68
C GLU A 156 -7.89 6.38 -1.03
N LEU A 157 -6.64 6.44 -1.51
CA LEU A 157 -5.55 5.65 -0.97
C LEU A 157 -4.26 6.44 -0.93
N ARG A 158 -3.66 6.56 0.24
CA ARG A 158 -2.34 7.19 0.42
C ARG A 158 -1.41 6.25 1.16
N ARG A 159 -0.29 5.87 0.55
CA ARG A 159 0.77 5.13 1.26
C ARG A 159 1.68 6.11 1.99
N ILE A 160 1.64 6.08 3.32
CA ILE A 160 2.40 7.00 4.17
C ILE A 160 3.73 6.41 4.68
N LYS A 161 3.92 5.06 4.56
CA LYS A 161 5.15 4.38 4.94
C LYS A 161 5.44 3.19 4.02
N SER A 162 6.71 2.98 3.69
CA SER A 162 7.21 1.81 2.95
C SER A 162 8.56 1.40 3.52
N GLY A 163 8.61 0.34 4.33
CA GLY A 163 9.76 -0.04 5.11
C GLY A 163 10.19 1.11 6.04
N PRO A 164 11.47 1.51 6.05
CA PRO A 164 11.97 2.59 6.91
C PRO A 164 11.59 4.00 6.43
N TYR A 165 10.96 4.15 5.25
CA TYR A 165 10.69 5.46 4.64
C TYR A 165 9.25 5.91 4.88
N GLU A 166 9.10 7.16 5.33
CA GLU A 166 7.82 7.79 5.61
C GLU A 166 7.58 9.03 4.74
N VAL A 167 6.31 9.38 4.54
CA VAL A 167 5.92 10.54 3.72
C VAL A 167 6.50 11.85 4.22
N ALA A 168 6.66 12.00 5.55
CA ALA A 168 7.20 13.21 6.15
C ALA A 168 8.65 13.53 5.73
N ALA A 169 9.42 12.51 5.33
CA ALA A 169 10.80 12.64 4.83
C ALA A 169 10.89 12.55 3.30
N SER A 170 9.75 12.50 2.61
CA SER A 170 9.69 12.38 1.16
C SER A 170 9.66 13.76 0.50
N VAL A 171 10.10 13.81 -0.75
CA VAL A 171 10.02 14.99 -1.61
C VAL A 171 9.07 14.71 -2.78
N THR A 172 8.34 15.71 -3.22
CA THR A 172 7.46 15.61 -4.38
C THR A 172 8.24 15.81 -5.68
N ILE A 173 7.68 15.34 -6.79
CA ILE A 173 8.27 15.57 -8.12
C ILE A 173 8.41 17.07 -8.41
N ALA A 174 7.40 17.87 -8.04
CA ALA A 174 7.43 19.32 -8.24
C ALA A 174 8.56 20.01 -7.45
N GLU A 175 8.84 19.55 -6.22
CA GLU A 175 9.97 20.04 -5.42
C GLU A 175 11.31 19.66 -6.06
N LEU A 176 11.44 18.42 -6.58
CA LEU A 176 12.65 17.99 -7.29
C LEU A 176 12.89 18.81 -8.56
N GLU A 177 11.84 19.08 -9.36
CA GLU A 177 11.93 19.92 -10.55
C GLU A 177 12.37 21.32 -10.19
N LYS A 178 11.77 21.94 -9.18
CA LYS A 178 12.13 23.26 -8.67
C LYS A 178 13.59 23.31 -8.19
N MET A 179 14.02 22.35 -7.37
CA MET A 179 15.41 22.27 -6.89
C MET A 179 16.40 22.17 -8.05
N LYS A 180 16.08 21.41 -9.09
CA LYS A 180 16.90 21.28 -10.29
C LYS A 180 17.01 22.59 -11.05
N GLU A 181 15.90 23.31 -11.21
CA GLU A 181 15.86 24.60 -11.92
C GLU A 181 16.68 25.68 -11.19
N GLU A 182 16.59 25.73 -9.85
CA GLU A 182 17.22 26.75 -9.03
C GLU A 182 18.70 26.46 -8.74
N GLY A 183 19.11 25.20 -8.60
CA GLY A 183 20.44 24.83 -8.13
C GLY A 183 21.17 23.73 -8.91
N GLY A 184 20.61 23.28 -10.03
CA GLY A 184 21.19 22.20 -10.84
C GLY A 184 21.09 20.84 -10.17
N LEU A 185 22.12 20.00 -10.30
CA LEU A 185 22.11 18.63 -9.77
C LEU A 185 22.56 18.54 -8.31
N ALA A 186 23.40 19.45 -7.84
CA ALA A 186 23.98 19.36 -6.49
C ALA A 186 22.93 19.31 -5.35
N PRO A 187 21.82 20.09 -5.36
CA PRO A 187 20.76 19.94 -4.36
C PRO A 187 20.07 18.59 -4.42
N LEU A 188 19.95 17.97 -5.60
CA LEU A 188 19.34 16.65 -5.76
C LEU A 188 20.24 15.56 -5.20
N ASP A 189 21.56 15.66 -5.43
CA ASP A 189 22.53 14.71 -4.88
C ASP A 189 22.51 14.73 -3.34
N ALA A 190 22.27 15.89 -2.73
CA ALA A 190 22.16 16.04 -1.28
C ALA A 190 20.91 15.33 -0.67
N LEU A 191 19.92 15.00 -1.49
CA LEU A 191 18.74 14.23 -1.05
C LEU A 191 18.98 12.72 -1.06
N LEU A 192 20.07 12.25 -1.67
CA LEU A 192 20.37 10.83 -1.72
C LEU A 192 20.66 10.28 -0.32
N LEU A 193 19.89 9.29 0.06
CA LEU A 193 20.10 8.57 1.32
C LEU A 193 21.16 7.49 1.13
N PRO A 194 21.94 7.17 2.18
CA PRO A 194 22.91 6.09 2.12
C PRO A 194 22.19 4.74 1.88
N VAL A 195 22.87 3.83 1.17
CA VAL A 195 22.25 2.54 0.76
C VAL A 195 21.78 1.71 1.95
N GLU A 196 22.52 1.73 3.05
CA GLU A 196 22.20 1.07 4.30
C GLU A 196 20.91 1.57 4.95
N SER A 197 20.42 2.76 4.59
CA SER A 197 19.12 3.25 5.08
C SER A 197 17.96 2.31 4.71
N SER A 198 18.09 1.54 3.63
CA SER A 198 17.08 0.57 3.19
C SER A 198 16.93 -0.64 4.10
N ILE A 199 17.88 -0.86 5.00
CA ILE A 199 17.94 -1.95 5.98
C ILE A 199 18.20 -1.40 7.39
N ALA A 200 17.80 -0.15 7.66
CA ALA A 200 18.07 0.54 8.94
C ALA A 200 17.49 -0.21 10.15
N ASP A 201 16.42 -0.98 9.96
CA ASP A 201 15.78 -1.78 11.02
C ASP A 201 16.51 -3.10 11.30
N TRP A 202 17.57 -3.42 10.55
CA TRP A 202 18.33 -4.65 10.77
C TRP A 202 19.31 -4.51 11.91
N PRO A 203 19.59 -5.62 12.64
CA PRO A 203 20.57 -5.58 13.73
C PRO A 203 21.96 -5.27 13.20
N ALA A 204 22.60 -4.26 13.77
CA ALA A 204 23.98 -3.90 13.45
C ALA A 204 24.98 -4.81 14.17
N ILE A 205 25.99 -5.29 13.46
CA ILE A 205 27.11 -6.04 14.01
C ILE A 205 28.36 -5.15 13.98
N ASN A 206 28.86 -4.79 15.14
CA ASN A 206 30.10 -4.04 15.26
C ASN A 206 31.31 -4.99 15.23
N LEU A 207 32.13 -4.89 14.20
CA LEU A 207 33.36 -5.66 14.06
C LEU A 207 34.54 -4.93 14.71
N THR A 208 35.42 -5.68 15.36
CA THR A 208 36.72 -5.14 15.78
C THR A 208 37.60 -4.92 14.54
N GLU A 209 38.63 -4.11 14.65
CA GLU A 209 39.58 -3.83 13.56
C GLU A 209 40.16 -5.11 12.94
N LEU A 210 40.49 -6.09 13.81
CA LEU A 210 41.01 -7.39 13.40
C LEU A 210 40.00 -8.19 12.59
N THR A 211 38.76 -8.29 13.07
CA THR A 211 37.68 -9.03 12.37
C THR A 211 37.24 -8.31 11.10
N ALA A 212 37.22 -6.99 11.07
CA ALA A 212 36.97 -6.21 9.86
C ALA A 212 38.02 -6.46 8.77
N GLY A 213 39.30 -6.65 9.17
CA GLY A 213 40.37 -7.02 8.25
C GLY A 213 40.14 -8.35 7.53
N TYR A 214 39.64 -9.36 8.22
CA TYR A 214 39.27 -10.66 7.62
C TYR A 214 38.07 -10.55 6.68
N PHE A 215 37.14 -9.64 6.93
CA PHE A 215 35.94 -9.47 6.11
C PHE A 215 36.22 -8.75 4.77
N LYS A 216 37.35 -8.02 4.67
CA LYS A 216 37.74 -7.27 3.47
C LYS A 216 38.63 -8.05 2.50
N GLN A 217 39.01 -9.28 2.84
CA GLN A 217 39.77 -10.20 1.98
C GLN A 217 38.83 -11.09 1.16
#